data_fcffcaf3bb29197ebbf8709181b760df
#
_entry.id   fcffcaf3bb29197ebbf8709181b760df
#
_cell.length_a   1.000
_cell.length_b   1.000
_cell.length_c   1.000
_cell.angle_alpha   90.00
_cell.angle_beta   90.00
_cell.angle_gamma   90.00
#
_symmetry.space_group_name_H-M   'P 1'
#
loop_
_entity.id
_entity.type
_entity.pdbx_description
1 polymer ?
#
loop_
_entity_poly.entity_id
_entity_poly.type
_entity_poly.pdbx_seq_one_letter_code
_entity_poly.pdbx_strand_id
1 'polypeptide(L)'
;MNVRMMPIVKELGIAGLLEKYPYEVSGGQKQRAAVARALITDPRLILADEPTGALDSKSTDELLGVFERINQSGQTILMVTHSVKAASKAGRVLFIKDGEVFHQVYKGEQTDEQFYQNISATLTMLATGGERQ
;
A
#
# COMPACT_ATOMS: atom_id res chain seq x y z
N MET A 1 20.69 -0.82 2.47
CA MET A 1 19.93 -1.97 1.93
C MET A 1 18.65 -1.50 1.30
N ASN A 2 18.39 -1.97 0.12
CA ASN A 2 17.24 -1.51 -0.66
C ASN A 2 16.13 -2.57 -0.64
N VAL A 3 15.34 -2.56 0.40
CA VAL A 3 14.23 -3.51 0.56
C VAL A 3 12.92 -2.79 0.25
N ARG A 4 12.16 -3.33 -0.70
CA ARG A 4 10.84 -2.82 -1.02
C ARG A 4 9.78 -3.71 -0.40
N MET A 5 8.67 -3.10 0.01
CA MET A 5 7.52 -3.80 0.54
C MET A 5 6.41 -3.80 -0.48
N MET A 6 5.73 -4.93 -0.62
CA MET A 6 4.62 -5.08 -1.54
C MET A 6 3.39 -5.55 -0.77
N PRO A 7 2.65 -4.62 -0.15
CA PRO A 7 1.42 -4.98 0.52
C PRO A 7 0.32 -5.31 -0.49
N ILE A 8 -0.49 -6.31 -0.19
CA ILE A 8 -1.62 -6.72 -1.01
C ILE A 8 -2.89 -6.37 -0.25
N VAL A 9 -3.73 -5.57 -0.88
CA VAL A 9 -4.93 -5.00 -0.30
C VAL A 9 -6.09 -5.16 -1.27
N LYS A 10 -7.32 -5.17 -0.80
CA LYS A 10 -8.49 -5.37 -1.67
C LYS A 10 -9.67 -4.52 -1.28
N GLU A 11 -10.37 -3.82 -2.21
CA GLU A 11 -11.55 -3.05 -1.85
C GLU A 11 -12.26 -2.17 -2.90
N LEU A 12 -13.36 -1.49 -2.58
CA LEU A 12 -14.14 -0.61 -3.44
C LEU A 12 -14.81 0.53 -2.68
N GLY A 13 -15.43 1.46 -3.30
CA GLY A 13 -16.15 2.55 -2.64
C GLY A 13 -15.67 3.92 -3.05
N ILE A 14 -15.19 4.05 -4.25
CA ILE A 14 -14.62 5.28 -4.75
C ILE A 14 -15.45 5.94 -5.84
N ALA A 15 -16.71 5.56 -5.97
CA ALA A 15 -17.59 6.09 -7.02
C ALA A 15 -17.59 7.61 -7.06
N GLY A 16 -17.61 8.25 -5.90
CA GLY A 16 -17.59 9.71 -5.82
C GLY A 16 -16.35 10.37 -6.41
N LEU A 17 -15.26 9.63 -6.53
CA LEU A 17 -14.01 10.17 -7.10
C LEU A 17 -14.06 10.24 -8.62
N LEU A 18 -14.95 9.46 -9.25
CA LEU A 18 -15.10 9.44 -10.69
C LEU A 18 -15.64 10.76 -11.23
N GLU A 19 -16.29 11.56 -10.40
CA GLU A 19 -16.87 12.83 -10.79
C GLU A 19 -15.89 13.99 -10.75
N LYS A 20 -14.68 13.76 -10.21
CA LYS A 20 -13.68 14.81 -10.06
C LYS A 20 -12.71 14.83 -11.23
N TYR A 21 -12.36 16.03 -11.67
CA TYR A 21 -11.36 16.22 -12.72
C TYR A 21 -9.99 16.44 -12.09
N PRO A 22 -8.92 15.94 -12.72
CA PRO A 22 -7.56 16.05 -12.13
C PRO A 22 -7.14 17.45 -11.74
N TYR A 23 -7.55 18.46 -12.50
CA TYR A 23 -7.15 19.85 -12.23
C TYR A 23 -7.88 20.48 -11.02
N GLU A 24 -8.91 19.81 -10.50
CA GLU A 24 -9.71 20.31 -9.38
C GLU A 24 -9.27 19.73 -8.04
N VAL A 25 -8.28 18.85 -8.04
CA VAL A 25 -8.00 18.04 -6.85
C VAL A 25 -6.60 18.28 -6.29
N SER A 26 -6.44 18.07 -4.98
CA SER A 26 -5.16 18.10 -4.30
C SER A 26 -4.31 16.88 -4.67
N GLY A 27 -3.05 16.82 -4.20
CA GLY A 27 -2.18 15.69 -4.46
C GLY A 27 -2.81 14.36 -4.05
N GLY A 28 -3.39 14.29 -2.85
CA GLY A 28 -4.05 13.07 -2.37
C GLY A 28 -5.27 12.73 -3.21
N GLN A 29 -6.06 13.74 -3.59
CA GLN A 29 -7.22 13.54 -4.44
C GLN A 29 -6.83 13.08 -5.84
N LYS A 30 -5.71 13.57 -6.37
CA LYS A 30 -5.20 13.11 -7.67
C LYS A 30 -4.88 11.62 -7.62
N GLN A 31 -4.29 11.14 -6.55
CA GLN A 31 -4.00 9.72 -6.39
C GLN A 31 -5.30 8.91 -6.33
N ARG A 32 -6.30 9.39 -5.57
CA ARG A 32 -7.58 8.73 -5.50
C ARG A 32 -8.30 8.70 -6.84
N ALA A 33 -8.22 9.80 -7.59
CA ALA A 33 -8.80 9.86 -8.94
C ALA A 33 -8.12 8.87 -9.88
N ALA A 34 -6.80 8.70 -9.76
CA ALA A 34 -6.07 7.73 -10.56
C ALA A 34 -6.50 6.31 -10.23
N VAL A 35 -6.74 6.00 -8.95
CA VAL A 35 -7.25 4.70 -8.53
C VAL A 35 -8.65 4.48 -9.10
N ALA A 36 -9.51 5.50 -9.04
CA ALA A 36 -10.86 5.42 -9.60
C ALA A 36 -10.83 5.12 -11.09
N ARG A 37 -9.96 5.80 -11.83
CA ARG A 37 -9.82 5.56 -13.27
C ARG A 37 -9.33 4.15 -13.56
N ALA A 38 -8.42 3.64 -12.75
CA ALA A 38 -7.95 2.27 -12.91
C ALA A 38 -9.09 1.27 -12.73
N LEU A 39 -10.01 1.53 -11.79
CA LEU A 39 -11.14 0.65 -11.53
C LEU A 39 -12.20 0.64 -12.64
N ILE A 40 -12.29 1.70 -13.44
CA ILE A 40 -13.24 1.75 -14.55
C ILE A 40 -13.00 0.60 -15.54
N THR A 41 -11.78 0.14 -15.67
CA THR A 41 -11.43 -0.96 -16.58
C THR A 41 -11.75 -2.34 -16.01
N ASP A 42 -12.32 -2.40 -14.80
CA ASP A 42 -12.64 -3.65 -14.11
C ASP A 42 -11.45 -4.61 -14.05
N PRO A 43 -10.32 -4.17 -13.50
CA PRO A 43 -9.11 -4.99 -13.49
C PRO A 43 -9.19 -6.10 -12.45
N ARG A 44 -8.45 -7.18 -12.68
CA ARG A 44 -8.31 -8.25 -11.70
C ARG A 44 -7.29 -7.88 -10.64
N LEU A 45 -6.39 -6.95 -10.96
CA LEU A 45 -5.33 -6.51 -10.08
C LEU A 45 -5.08 -5.03 -10.30
N ILE A 46 -4.98 -4.27 -9.22
CA ILE A 46 -4.54 -2.88 -9.27
C ILE A 46 -3.11 -2.83 -8.79
N LEU A 47 -2.26 -2.19 -9.58
CA LEU A 47 -0.85 -2.00 -9.21
C LEU A 47 -0.64 -0.54 -8.82
N ALA A 48 -0.16 -0.32 -7.61
CA ALA A 48 0.11 1.02 -7.09
C ALA A 48 1.58 1.12 -6.68
N ASP A 49 2.31 2.03 -7.31
CA ASP A 49 3.74 2.22 -7.05
C ASP A 49 3.95 3.51 -6.27
N GLU A 50 4.36 3.36 -5.00
CA GLU A 50 4.60 4.47 -4.07
C GLU A 50 3.44 5.49 -4.03
N PRO A 51 2.19 5.04 -3.88
CA PRO A 51 1.04 5.93 -4.03
C PRO A 51 0.95 7.05 -2.98
N THR A 52 1.63 6.88 -1.84
CA THR A 52 1.64 7.89 -0.77
C THR A 52 2.93 8.69 -0.70
N GLY A 53 3.86 8.48 -1.63
CA GLY A 53 5.21 9.02 -1.52
C GLY A 53 5.31 10.54 -1.50
N ALA A 54 4.38 11.24 -2.15
CA ALA A 54 4.41 12.70 -2.22
C ALA A 54 3.31 13.37 -1.37
N LEU A 55 2.65 12.60 -0.50
CA LEU A 55 1.50 13.08 0.26
C LEU A 55 1.85 13.43 1.71
N ASP A 56 1.13 14.41 2.26
CA ASP A 56 1.20 14.70 3.69
C ASP A 56 0.47 13.61 4.49
N SER A 57 0.55 13.67 5.83
CA SER A 57 -0.02 12.65 6.69
C SER A 57 -1.52 12.49 6.52
N LYS A 58 -2.25 13.59 6.39
CA LYS A 58 -3.71 13.55 6.24
C LYS A 58 -4.11 12.91 4.91
N SER A 59 -3.47 13.35 3.82
CA SER A 59 -3.75 12.80 2.50
C SER A 59 -3.35 11.33 2.41
N THR A 60 -2.26 10.95 3.07
CA THR A 60 -1.83 9.56 3.15
C THR A 60 -2.90 8.71 3.83
N ASP A 61 -3.41 9.17 4.99
CA ASP A 61 -4.46 8.43 5.71
C ASP A 61 -5.72 8.28 4.87
N GLU A 62 -6.11 9.34 4.17
CA GLU A 62 -7.28 9.30 3.31
C GLU A 62 -7.11 8.30 2.16
N LEU A 63 -5.96 8.32 1.51
CA LEU A 63 -5.70 7.40 0.41
C LEU A 63 -5.62 5.95 0.87
N LEU A 64 -4.96 5.70 2.00
CA LEU A 64 -4.90 4.35 2.56
C LEU A 64 -6.28 3.83 2.95
N GLY A 65 -7.15 4.73 3.45
CA GLY A 65 -8.54 4.37 3.73
C GLY A 65 -9.29 3.97 2.47
N VAL A 66 -9.04 4.66 1.36
CA VAL A 66 -9.62 4.29 0.06
C VAL A 66 -9.15 2.90 -0.37
N PHE A 67 -7.86 2.62 -0.27
CA PHE A 67 -7.33 1.30 -0.61
C PHE A 67 -7.94 0.19 0.27
N GLU A 68 -8.13 0.45 1.55
CA GLU A 68 -8.76 -0.52 2.43
C GLU A 68 -10.19 -0.84 1.98
N ARG A 69 -10.96 0.19 1.62
CA ARG A 69 -12.33 -0.01 1.13
C ARG A 69 -12.37 -0.76 -0.18
N ILE A 70 -11.46 -0.43 -1.10
CA ILE A 70 -11.32 -1.14 -2.38
C ILE A 70 -10.99 -2.61 -2.13
N ASN A 71 -10.17 -2.89 -1.15
CA ASN A 71 -9.82 -4.26 -0.79
C ASN A 71 -11.02 -5.03 -0.22
N GLN A 72 -11.75 -4.43 0.73
CA GLN A 72 -12.84 -5.11 1.41
C GLN A 72 -13.97 -5.54 0.47
N SER A 73 -14.11 -4.88 -0.65
CA SER A 73 -15.15 -5.25 -1.62
C SER A 73 -14.69 -6.26 -2.67
N GLY A 74 -13.49 -6.80 -2.52
CA GLY A 74 -13.05 -7.93 -3.34
C GLY A 74 -11.96 -7.64 -4.35
N GLN A 75 -11.53 -6.37 -4.49
CA GLN A 75 -10.49 -6.01 -5.44
C GLN A 75 -9.09 -6.29 -4.85
N THR A 76 -8.23 -6.90 -5.63
CA THR A 76 -6.85 -7.13 -5.23
C THR A 76 -5.99 -5.94 -5.63
N ILE A 77 -5.19 -5.44 -4.69
CA ILE A 77 -4.24 -4.35 -4.94
C ILE A 77 -2.86 -4.82 -4.55
N LEU A 78 -1.91 -4.64 -5.45
CA LEU A 78 -0.50 -4.86 -5.17
C LEU A 78 0.15 -3.49 -5.10
N MET A 79 0.65 -3.14 -3.92
CA MET A 79 1.28 -1.84 -3.69
C MET A 79 2.78 -2.02 -3.51
N VAL A 80 3.56 -1.19 -4.18
CA VAL A 80 5.01 -1.14 -3.98
C VAL A 80 5.30 0.11 -3.16
N THR A 81 5.94 -0.04 -2.00
CA THR A 81 6.17 1.10 -1.12
C THR A 81 7.39 0.90 -0.23
N HIS A 82 7.98 2.01 0.23
CA HIS A 82 8.97 2.03 1.29
C HIS A 82 8.35 2.48 2.61
N SER A 83 7.05 2.77 2.62
CA SER A 83 6.35 3.25 3.82
C SER A 83 5.84 2.09 4.67
N VAL A 84 6.34 1.98 5.90
CA VAL A 84 5.87 0.98 6.85
C VAL A 84 4.40 1.22 7.20
N LYS A 85 4.01 2.49 7.29
CA LYS A 85 2.62 2.87 7.57
C LYS A 85 1.69 2.35 6.49
N ALA A 86 2.04 2.53 5.22
CA ALA A 86 1.24 2.02 4.11
C ALA A 86 1.19 0.50 4.14
N ALA A 87 2.32 -0.15 4.36
CA ALA A 87 2.39 -1.60 4.41
C ALA A 87 1.57 -2.19 5.55
N SER A 88 1.47 -1.48 6.69
CA SER A 88 0.73 -1.97 7.86
C SER A 88 -0.77 -2.11 7.62
N LYS A 89 -1.29 -1.50 6.56
CA LYS A 89 -2.70 -1.59 6.19
C LYS A 89 -3.02 -2.82 5.35
N ALA A 90 -2.01 -3.53 4.89
CA ALA A 90 -2.19 -4.69 4.02
C ALA A 90 -2.37 -5.97 4.82
N GLY A 91 -2.93 -6.99 4.19
CA GLY A 91 -3.05 -8.31 4.81
C GLY A 91 -1.79 -9.13 4.68
N ARG A 92 -0.93 -8.80 3.73
CA ARG A 92 0.29 -9.53 3.45
C ARG A 92 1.36 -8.59 2.92
N VAL A 93 2.56 -8.71 3.41
CA VAL A 93 3.68 -7.88 2.97
C VAL A 93 4.82 -8.77 2.49
N LEU A 94 5.28 -8.49 1.28
CA LEU A 94 6.43 -9.17 0.69
C LEU A 94 7.61 -8.20 0.72
N PHE A 95 8.75 -8.69 1.22
CA PHE A 95 9.98 -7.91 1.25
C PHE A 95 10.83 -8.31 0.06
N ILE A 96 11.14 -7.34 -0.80
CA ILE A 96 11.85 -7.57 -2.04
C ILE A 96 13.21 -6.88 -2.01
N LYS A 97 14.23 -7.62 -2.41
CA LYS A 97 15.59 -7.13 -2.54
C LYS A 97 16.21 -7.75 -3.79
N ASP A 98 16.80 -6.91 -4.62
CA ASP A 98 17.48 -7.35 -5.84
C ASP A 98 16.58 -8.19 -6.75
N GLY A 99 15.32 -7.81 -6.84
CA GLY A 99 14.35 -8.47 -7.72
C GLY A 99 13.77 -9.77 -7.19
N GLU A 100 14.12 -10.17 -5.97
CA GLU A 100 13.63 -11.43 -5.38
C GLU A 100 12.84 -11.18 -4.11
N VAL A 101 11.83 -12.03 -3.88
CA VAL A 101 11.09 -12.03 -2.62
C VAL A 101 12.00 -12.63 -1.56
N PHE A 102 12.37 -11.81 -0.60
CA PHE A 102 13.35 -12.13 0.41
C PHE A 102 12.69 -12.66 1.70
N HIS A 103 11.51 -12.17 2.00
CA HIS A 103 10.76 -12.54 3.18
C HIS A 103 9.31 -12.13 3.02
N GLN A 104 8.41 -12.70 3.80
CA GLN A 104 7.02 -12.28 3.79
C GLN A 104 6.40 -12.43 5.18
N VAL A 105 5.42 -11.56 5.47
CA VAL A 105 4.66 -11.62 6.72
C VAL A 105 3.18 -11.42 6.42
N TYR A 106 2.35 -12.04 7.22
CA TYR A 106 0.90 -11.92 7.16
C TYR A 106 0.41 -11.16 8.37
N LYS A 107 -0.58 -10.30 8.16
CA LYS A 107 -1.17 -9.52 9.25
C LYS A 107 -1.98 -10.40 10.20
N GLY A 108 -2.78 -11.30 9.64
CA GLY A 108 -3.66 -12.12 10.44
C GLY A 108 -4.60 -11.25 11.27
N GLU A 109 -4.67 -11.53 12.56
CA GLU A 109 -5.54 -10.80 13.49
C GLU A 109 -4.87 -9.62 14.17
N GLN A 110 -3.65 -9.27 13.77
CA GLN A 110 -2.95 -8.13 14.34
C GLN A 110 -3.66 -6.82 14.01
N THR A 111 -3.57 -5.86 14.95
CA THR A 111 -4.01 -4.49 14.66
C THR A 111 -3.01 -3.84 13.71
N ASP A 112 -3.38 -2.70 13.12
CA ASP A 112 -2.47 -1.94 12.26
C ASP A 112 -1.19 -1.59 13.02
N GLU A 113 -1.31 -1.17 14.28
CA GLU A 113 -0.15 -0.81 15.10
C GLU A 113 0.75 -2.02 15.37
N GLN A 114 0.17 -3.16 15.70
CA GLN A 114 0.94 -4.38 15.91
C GLN A 114 1.66 -4.80 14.65
N PHE A 115 0.99 -4.73 13.51
CA PHE A 115 1.59 -5.09 12.24
C PHE A 115 2.67 -4.10 11.83
N TYR A 116 2.44 -2.80 12.09
CA TYR A 116 3.46 -1.77 11.89
C TYR A 116 4.74 -2.12 12.66
N GLN A 117 4.62 -2.47 13.94
CA GLN A 117 5.78 -2.82 14.76
C GLN A 117 6.46 -4.09 14.25
N ASN A 118 5.68 -5.07 13.81
CA ASN A 118 6.20 -6.30 13.24
C ASN A 118 7.01 -6.02 11.97
N ILE A 119 6.47 -5.23 11.07
CA ILE A 119 7.15 -4.87 9.81
C ILE A 119 8.43 -4.10 10.11
N SER A 120 8.37 -3.14 11.03
CA SER A 120 9.52 -2.32 11.40
C SER A 120 10.63 -3.19 11.98
N ALA A 121 10.29 -4.12 12.88
CA ALA A 121 11.26 -5.03 13.47
C ALA A 121 11.87 -5.95 12.42
N THR A 122 11.05 -6.41 11.48
CA THR A 122 11.52 -7.28 10.38
C THR A 122 12.52 -6.54 9.50
N LEU A 123 12.21 -5.28 9.14
CA LEU A 123 13.13 -4.46 8.33
C LEU A 123 14.46 -4.28 9.03
N THR A 124 14.44 -4.01 10.33
CA THR A 124 15.66 -3.85 11.12
C THR A 124 16.47 -5.15 11.13
N MET A 125 15.79 -6.26 11.37
CA MET A 125 16.43 -7.58 11.39
C MET A 125 17.05 -7.92 10.04
N LEU A 126 16.35 -7.66 8.93
CA LEU A 126 16.86 -7.94 7.60
C LEU A 126 18.06 -7.07 7.25
N ALA A 127 18.04 -5.81 7.67
CA ALA A 127 19.16 -4.89 7.43
C ALA A 127 20.42 -5.34 8.19
N THR A 128 20.28 -5.70 9.47
CA THR A 128 21.42 -6.13 10.28
C THR A 128 21.84 -7.56 9.97
N GLY A 129 20.89 -8.46 9.76
CA GLY A 129 21.18 -9.86 9.44
C GLY A 129 21.95 -10.02 8.14
N GLY A 130 21.61 -9.20 7.14
CA GLY A 130 22.29 -9.23 5.85
C GLY A 130 23.75 -8.80 5.94
N GLU A 131 24.09 -7.96 6.89
CA GLU A 131 25.45 -7.47 7.09
C GLU A 131 26.35 -8.47 7.81
N ARG A 132 25.75 -9.41 8.54
CA ARG A 132 26.47 -10.39 9.33
C ARG A 132 26.92 -11.61 8.53
N GLN A 133 26.44 -11.67 7.33
CA GLN A 133 26.80 -12.78 6.44
C GLN A 133 27.89 -12.39 5.46
#